data_cc77118aa01be53ff486a4c7a7fd318a
#
_entry.id   cc77118aa01be53ff486a4c7a7fd318a
#
_cell.length_a   1.000
_cell.length_b   1.000
_cell.length_c   1.000
_cell.angle_alpha   90.00
_cell.angle_beta   90.00
_cell.angle_gamma   90.00
#
_symmetry.space_group_name_H-M   'P 1'
#
loop_
_entity.id
_entity.type
_entity.pdbx_description
1 polymer ?
#
loop_
_entity_poly.entity_id
_entity_poly.type
_entity_poly.pdbx_seq_one_letter_code
_entity_poly.pdbx_strand_id
1 'polypeptide(L)'
;MALLKQITAVAQYAADGTTYTGHKMTVTIGFLDFAIMQLKSGYRSDIDLQLPGMLGAQGYYISRIDCPVLSNGKLYYGAAVSKFNASTGKAEETDRAMTFVIDYPGLTNPTIIETTLATGSTNGYRTPTQQVNEAGEIYQMVSNGGNTGGTSGTDSKVSIVKIKNGQYDATYKYSLDGLLGNPAASQGFFYAGNGIAYIPYEKKHLPQIQIGVNPQGQPSYSAPWGLARMDLINNTVVDLNVPDGLWLTQWQTSVVKNGKFYIALSPVGQAGHIYTFDVNSTSPNGELGAATVAGADQYFIGIY
;
A
#
# COMPACT_ATOMS: atom_id res chain seq x y z
N MET A 1 -8.25 1.00 -19.48
CA MET A 1 -7.43 -0.21 -19.69
C MET A 1 -6.95 -0.71 -18.34
N ALA A 2 -7.27 -1.95 -17.94
CA ALA A 2 -6.80 -2.52 -16.69
C ALA A 2 -5.49 -3.25 -16.93
N LEU A 3 -4.59 -3.17 -15.96
CA LEU A 3 -3.36 -3.94 -15.94
C LEU A 3 -3.60 -5.25 -15.18
N LEU A 4 -3.40 -6.37 -15.85
CA LEU A 4 -3.21 -7.66 -15.19
C LEU A 4 -1.73 -7.77 -14.82
N LYS A 5 -1.46 -8.20 -13.59
CA LYS A 5 -0.09 -8.32 -13.07
C LYS A 5 0.05 -9.55 -12.20
N GLN A 6 1.15 -10.21 -12.32
CA GLN A 6 1.54 -11.32 -11.47
C GLN A 6 3.06 -11.31 -11.31
N ILE A 7 3.54 -11.65 -10.14
CA ILE A 7 4.93 -11.99 -9.91
C ILE A 7 5.02 -13.40 -9.34
N THR A 8 6.00 -14.14 -9.79
CA THR A 8 6.37 -15.45 -9.25
C THR A 8 7.81 -15.37 -8.78
N ALA A 9 8.08 -15.80 -7.56
CA ALA A 9 9.43 -15.88 -6.99
C ALA A 9 9.70 -17.33 -6.57
N VAL A 10 10.75 -17.94 -7.12
CA VAL A 10 11.12 -19.33 -6.88
C VAL A 10 12.55 -19.39 -6.38
N ALA A 11 12.77 -19.98 -5.21
CA ALA A 11 14.10 -20.18 -4.66
C ALA A 11 14.96 -21.06 -5.59
N GLN A 12 16.19 -20.64 -5.80
CA GLN A 12 17.17 -21.33 -6.62
C GLN A 12 18.26 -21.93 -5.73
N TYR A 13 18.71 -23.11 -6.10
CA TYR A 13 19.77 -23.82 -5.40
C TYR A 13 20.86 -24.22 -6.40
N ALA A 14 22.10 -24.35 -5.94
CA ALA A 14 23.21 -24.88 -6.73
C ALA A 14 22.96 -26.37 -7.10
N ALA A 15 23.85 -26.92 -7.91
CA ALA A 15 23.75 -28.32 -8.37
C ALA A 15 23.76 -29.36 -7.23
N ASP A 16 24.23 -28.96 -6.04
CA ASP A 16 24.19 -29.79 -4.82
C ASP A 16 22.78 -29.91 -4.21
N GLY A 17 21.78 -29.13 -4.70
CA GLY A 17 20.43 -29.09 -4.25
C GLY A 17 20.22 -28.47 -2.85
N THR A 18 21.27 -27.98 -2.21
CA THR A 18 21.24 -27.46 -0.82
C THR A 18 21.75 -26.03 -0.68
N THR A 19 22.72 -25.63 -1.49
CA THR A 19 23.28 -24.28 -1.45
C THR A 19 22.34 -23.29 -2.14
N TYR A 20 21.69 -22.43 -1.35
CA TYR A 20 20.81 -21.38 -1.87
C TYR A 20 21.60 -20.34 -2.68
N THR A 21 21.14 -20.03 -3.88
CA THR A 21 21.79 -19.11 -4.82
C THR A 21 20.97 -17.85 -5.12
N GLY A 22 19.74 -17.76 -4.64
CA GLY A 22 18.84 -16.61 -4.83
C GLY A 22 17.43 -17.01 -5.21
N HIS A 23 16.67 -16.06 -5.74
CA HIS A 23 15.34 -16.33 -6.30
C HIS A 23 15.32 -15.96 -7.79
N LYS A 24 14.70 -16.84 -8.58
CA LYS A 24 14.25 -16.49 -9.93
C LYS A 24 12.88 -15.82 -9.79
N MET A 25 12.73 -14.60 -10.33
CA MET A 25 11.46 -13.89 -10.34
C MET A 25 11.03 -13.66 -11.78
N THR A 26 9.76 -13.93 -12.04
CA THR A 26 9.11 -13.65 -13.32
C THR A 26 7.93 -12.75 -13.09
N VAL A 27 7.87 -11.62 -13.80
CA VAL A 27 6.75 -10.69 -13.79
C VAL A 27 5.97 -10.85 -15.08
N THR A 28 4.67 -11.11 -14.95
CA THR A 28 3.72 -11.10 -16.08
C THR A 28 2.88 -9.83 -16.00
N ILE A 29 2.91 -9.03 -17.06
CA ILE A 29 2.09 -7.82 -17.21
C ILE A 29 1.19 -7.99 -18.44
N GLY A 30 -0.09 -7.69 -18.28
CA GLY A 30 -1.06 -7.70 -19.35
C GLY A 30 -1.98 -6.47 -19.30
N PHE A 31 -2.43 -6.02 -20.45
CA PHE A 31 -3.40 -4.93 -20.57
C PHE A 31 -4.75 -5.49 -20.97
N LEU A 32 -5.78 -5.20 -20.17
CA LEU A 32 -7.16 -5.52 -20.49
C LEU A 32 -7.80 -4.34 -21.23
N ASP A 33 -8.31 -4.59 -22.41
CA ASP A 33 -9.18 -3.64 -23.11
C ASP A 33 -10.59 -3.79 -22.58
N PHE A 34 -11.08 -2.77 -21.88
CA PHE A 34 -12.42 -2.77 -21.30
C PHE A 34 -13.55 -2.73 -22.31
N ALA A 35 -13.29 -2.20 -23.52
CA ALA A 35 -14.33 -2.11 -24.55
C ALA A 35 -14.71 -3.49 -25.08
N ILE A 36 -13.77 -4.41 -25.13
CA ILE A 36 -13.97 -5.78 -25.63
C ILE A 36 -13.74 -6.86 -24.58
N MET A 37 -13.36 -6.49 -23.35
CA MET A 37 -13.08 -7.39 -22.24
C MET A 37 -12.05 -8.49 -22.57
N GLN A 38 -11.05 -8.16 -23.38
CA GLN A 38 -10.01 -9.07 -23.81
C GLN A 38 -8.62 -8.50 -23.53
N LEU A 39 -7.64 -9.39 -23.35
CA LEU A 39 -6.24 -8.97 -23.30
C LEU A 39 -5.85 -8.36 -24.63
N LYS A 40 -5.31 -7.16 -24.60
CA LYS A 40 -4.84 -6.47 -25.79
C LYS A 40 -3.64 -7.23 -26.35
N SER A 41 -3.75 -7.66 -27.60
CA SER A 41 -2.69 -8.38 -28.31
C SER A 41 -1.38 -7.59 -28.28
N GLY A 42 -0.27 -8.28 -28.02
CA GLY A 42 1.06 -7.68 -27.94
C GLY A 42 1.38 -6.90 -26.66
N TYR A 43 0.48 -6.88 -25.68
CA TYR A 43 0.65 -6.18 -24.39
C TYR A 43 0.68 -7.15 -23.20
N ARG A 44 1.19 -8.32 -23.42
CA ARG A 44 1.56 -9.26 -22.35
C ARG A 44 3.05 -9.53 -22.47
N SER A 45 3.78 -9.39 -21.38
CA SER A 45 5.18 -9.72 -21.30
C SER A 45 5.47 -10.52 -20.05
N ASP A 46 6.19 -11.61 -20.20
CA ASP A 46 6.80 -12.37 -19.11
C ASP A 46 8.26 -11.90 -19.00
N ILE A 47 8.58 -11.25 -17.89
CA ILE A 47 9.87 -10.58 -17.70
C ILE A 47 10.63 -11.31 -16.61
N ASP A 48 11.78 -11.88 -16.97
CA ASP A 48 12.72 -12.42 -15.99
C ASP A 48 13.43 -11.27 -15.28
N LEU A 49 13.17 -11.13 -13.98
CA LEU A 49 13.86 -10.17 -13.13
C LEU A 49 15.12 -10.82 -12.59
N GLN A 50 16.17 -10.77 -13.37
CA GLN A 50 17.52 -11.10 -12.90
C GLN A 50 18.21 -9.80 -12.49
N LEU A 51 18.21 -9.52 -11.21
CA LEU A 51 18.81 -8.30 -10.69
C LEU A 51 20.17 -8.61 -10.08
N PRO A 52 21.24 -8.22 -10.75
CA PRO A 52 22.58 -8.39 -10.21
C PRO A 52 22.69 -7.70 -8.85
N GLY A 53 23.08 -8.43 -7.82
CA GLY A 53 23.44 -7.90 -6.52
C GLY A 53 22.31 -7.68 -5.52
N MET A 54 21.06 -7.66 -5.95
CA MET A 54 19.92 -7.41 -5.03
C MET A 54 19.27 -8.68 -4.50
N LEU A 55 19.39 -9.79 -5.20
CA LEU A 55 18.58 -10.97 -4.96
C LEU A 55 19.41 -12.21 -4.61
N GLY A 56 20.60 -12.35 -5.05
CA GLY A 56 21.42 -13.54 -4.87
C GLY A 56 21.65 -13.92 -3.38
N ALA A 57 22.90 -14.00 -2.98
CA ALA A 57 23.32 -14.42 -1.63
C ALA A 57 22.72 -13.62 -0.47
N GLN A 58 22.17 -12.42 -0.69
CA GLN A 58 21.49 -11.63 0.35
C GLN A 58 20.07 -12.11 0.64
N GLY A 59 19.48 -12.96 -0.20
CA GLY A 59 18.18 -13.57 0.03
C GLY A 59 16.96 -12.67 -0.17
N TYR A 60 17.10 -11.45 -0.68
CA TYR A 60 15.94 -10.58 -0.98
C TYR A 60 15.18 -11.05 -2.22
N TYR A 61 13.86 -10.98 -2.14
CA TYR A 61 12.98 -11.22 -3.28
C TYR A 61 11.68 -10.45 -3.16
N ILE A 62 11.04 -10.20 -4.30
CA ILE A 62 9.72 -9.62 -4.39
C ILE A 62 8.71 -10.75 -4.55
N SER A 63 7.79 -10.87 -3.60
CA SER A 63 6.72 -11.89 -3.61
C SER A 63 5.43 -11.38 -4.23
N ARG A 64 5.23 -10.07 -4.27
CA ARG A 64 4.05 -9.43 -4.86
C ARG A 64 4.40 -8.02 -5.32
N ILE A 65 3.74 -7.59 -6.40
CA ILE A 65 3.71 -6.19 -6.86
C ILE A 65 2.30 -5.63 -6.78
N ASP A 66 2.19 -4.34 -6.48
CA ASP A 66 0.93 -3.64 -6.32
C ASP A 66 0.35 -3.13 -7.65
N CYS A 67 -0.79 -2.45 -7.63
CA CYS A 67 -1.26 -1.71 -8.80
C CYS A 67 -0.30 -0.57 -9.11
N PRO A 68 0.13 -0.41 -10.37
CA PRO A 68 1.12 0.59 -10.71
C PRO A 68 0.52 1.98 -10.79
N VAL A 69 1.40 2.96 -10.65
CA VAL A 69 1.15 4.32 -11.12
C VAL A 69 2.00 4.59 -12.37
N LEU A 70 1.45 5.40 -13.28
CA LEU A 70 2.15 5.86 -14.48
C LEU A 70 2.73 7.26 -14.21
N SER A 71 4.01 7.40 -14.37
CA SER A 71 4.69 8.69 -14.32
C SER A 71 5.86 8.72 -15.30
N ASN A 72 5.98 9.82 -16.04
CA ASN A 72 7.10 10.10 -16.95
C ASN A 72 7.44 8.92 -17.88
N GLY A 73 6.41 8.29 -18.48
CA GLY A 73 6.57 7.18 -19.42
C GLY A 73 7.01 5.86 -18.79
N LYS A 74 6.89 5.72 -17.47
CA LYS A 74 7.20 4.49 -16.74
C LYS A 74 6.08 4.07 -15.82
N LEU A 75 5.91 2.75 -15.66
CA LEU A 75 5.05 2.16 -14.65
C LEU A 75 5.88 1.85 -13.41
N TYR A 76 5.39 2.27 -12.26
CA TYR A 76 6.00 2.03 -10.96
C TYR A 76 5.07 1.13 -10.15
N TYR A 77 5.58 -0.02 -9.72
CA TYR A 77 4.86 -1.00 -8.93
C TYR A 77 5.48 -1.05 -7.53
N GLY A 78 4.76 -0.64 -6.52
CA GLY A 78 5.15 -0.93 -5.14
C GLY A 78 5.28 -2.44 -4.93
N ALA A 79 6.18 -2.87 -4.06
CA ALA A 79 6.52 -4.26 -3.92
C ALA A 79 6.39 -4.77 -2.49
N ALA A 80 5.87 -5.99 -2.34
CA ALA A 80 6.04 -6.78 -1.13
C ALA A 80 7.39 -7.49 -1.20
N VAL A 81 8.30 -7.06 -0.34
CA VAL A 81 9.67 -7.54 -0.27
C VAL A 81 9.82 -8.48 0.92
N SER A 82 10.51 -9.57 0.73
CA SER A 82 10.89 -10.49 1.80
C SER A 82 12.38 -10.82 1.68
N LYS A 83 12.98 -11.23 2.80
CA LYS A 83 14.31 -11.79 2.85
C LYS A 83 14.21 -13.27 3.16
N PHE A 84 14.84 -14.11 2.33
CA PHE A 84 14.86 -15.54 2.56
C PHE A 84 16.05 -15.94 3.42
N ASN A 85 15.78 -16.64 4.51
CA ASN A 85 16.83 -17.27 5.32
C ASN A 85 17.02 -18.72 4.86
N ALA A 86 18.11 -18.98 4.18
CA ALA A 86 18.42 -20.31 3.64
C ALA A 86 18.60 -21.37 4.76
N SER A 87 19.05 -20.95 5.96
CA SER A 87 19.28 -21.89 7.07
C SER A 87 17.97 -22.38 7.70
N THR A 88 16.93 -21.55 7.70
CA THR A 88 15.63 -21.88 8.28
C THR A 88 14.57 -22.22 7.24
N GLY A 89 14.82 -21.94 5.96
CA GLY A 89 13.84 -22.06 4.87
C GLY A 89 12.68 -21.08 4.96
N LYS A 90 12.78 -20.02 5.77
CA LYS A 90 11.67 -19.08 6.05
C LYS A 90 11.94 -17.69 5.49
N ALA A 91 10.86 -16.96 5.23
CA ALA A 91 10.92 -15.53 4.96
C ALA A 91 11.14 -14.76 6.26
N GLU A 92 11.95 -13.72 6.20
CA GLU A 92 12.23 -12.77 7.26
C GLU A 92 11.79 -11.36 6.84
N GLU A 93 11.73 -10.47 7.81
CA GLU A 93 11.46 -9.06 7.55
C GLU A 93 12.61 -8.42 6.74
N THR A 94 12.23 -7.45 5.93
CA THR A 94 13.18 -6.69 5.12
C THR A 94 13.60 -5.40 5.81
N ASP A 95 14.84 -4.98 5.60
CA ASP A 95 15.40 -3.72 6.06
C ASP A 95 15.27 -2.58 5.04
N ARG A 96 14.54 -2.81 3.94
CA ARG A 96 14.40 -1.85 2.83
C ARG A 96 13.03 -1.92 2.18
N ALA A 97 12.71 -0.88 1.41
CA ALA A 97 11.59 -0.88 0.49
C ALA A 97 12.08 -0.93 -0.95
N MET A 98 11.29 -1.57 -1.82
CA MET A 98 11.60 -1.72 -3.24
C MET A 98 10.41 -1.34 -4.11
N THR A 99 10.70 -0.89 -5.33
CA THR A 99 9.72 -0.62 -6.39
C THR A 99 10.21 -1.21 -7.70
N PHE A 100 9.37 -2.01 -8.33
CA PHE A 100 9.60 -2.48 -9.69
C PHE A 100 9.19 -1.39 -10.68
N VAL A 101 10.07 -1.10 -11.64
CA VAL A 101 9.88 -0.03 -12.63
C VAL A 101 10.09 -0.60 -14.03
N ILE A 102 9.23 -0.20 -14.96
CA ILE A 102 9.32 -0.62 -16.37
C ILE A 102 8.82 0.48 -17.29
N ASP A 103 9.41 0.61 -18.46
CA ASP A 103 9.01 1.58 -19.46
C ASP A 103 7.60 1.28 -20.01
N TYR A 104 6.82 2.31 -20.26
CA TYR A 104 5.48 2.23 -20.83
C TYR A 104 5.41 3.06 -22.12
N PRO A 105 4.76 2.58 -23.20
CA PRO A 105 3.94 1.36 -23.28
C PRO A 105 4.73 0.09 -23.68
N GLY A 106 6.01 0.21 -23.98
CA GLY A 106 6.80 -0.88 -24.59
C GLY A 106 7.09 -2.07 -23.66
N LEU A 107 6.92 -1.93 -22.35
CA LEU A 107 7.30 -2.91 -21.33
C LEU A 107 8.76 -3.37 -21.47
N THR A 108 9.65 -2.40 -21.63
CA THR A 108 11.09 -2.59 -21.78
C THR A 108 11.84 -2.06 -20.57
N ASN A 109 13.15 -2.36 -20.48
CA ASN A 109 14.03 -1.86 -19.43
C ASN A 109 13.51 -2.08 -18.00
N PRO A 110 13.14 -3.32 -17.61
CA PRO A 110 12.72 -3.61 -16.26
C PRO A 110 13.87 -3.36 -15.29
N THR A 111 13.55 -2.70 -14.17
CA THR A 111 14.52 -2.43 -13.11
C THR A 111 13.85 -2.42 -11.75
N ILE A 112 14.66 -2.49 -10.69
CA ILE A 112 14.21 -2.25 -9.32
C ILE A 112 14.98 -1.07 -8.75
N ILE A 113 14.26 -0.19 -8.10
CA ILE A 113 14.83 0.84 -7.24
C ILE A 113 14.56 0.47 -5.78
N GLU A 114 15.49 0.84 -4.89
CA GLU A 114 15.39 0.53 -3.47
C GLU A 114 15.76 1.71 -2.58
N THR A 115 15.29 1.65 -1.33
CA THR A 115 15.68 2.60 -0.28
C THR A 115 15.71 1.93 1.08
N THR A 116 16.63 2.36 1.92
CA THR A 116 16.71 2.01 3.36
C THR A 116 16.10 3.08 4.26
N LEU A 117 15.56 4.16 3.71
CA LEU A 117 14.87 5.21 4.48
C LEU A 117 13.63 4.68 5.20
N ALA A 118 12.97 3.67 4.61
CA ALA A 118 11.82 2.99 5.18
C ALA A 118 12.01 1.49 5.05
N THR A 119 11.51 0.76 6.03
CA THR A 119 11.55 -0.70 6.06
C THR A 119 10.15 -1.26 5.96
N GLY A 120 10.01 -2.39 5.27
CA GLY A 120 8.74 -3.06 5.09
C GLY A 120 8.29 -3.14 3.63
N SER A 121 7.04 -3.53 3.46
CA SER A 121 6.44 -3.77 2.16
C SER A 121 5.35 -2.76 1.86
N THR A 122 5.09 -2.54 0.58
CA THR A 122 3.79 -2.03 0.17
C THR A 122 2.75 -3.14 0.27
N ASN A 123 1.50 -2.80 0.55
CA ASN A 123 0.41 -3.77 0.63
C ASN A 123 -0.79 -3.35 -0.24
N GLY A 124 -0.51 -2.79 -1.40
CA GLY A 124 -1.49 -2.24 -2.35
C GLY A 124 -2.29 -3.29 -3.11
N TYR A 125 -2.67 -4.36 -2.44
CA TYR A 125 -3.48 -5.40 -3.06
C TYR A 125 -4.85 -4.85 -3.53
N ARG A 126 -5.42 -3.92 -2.78
CA ARG A 126 -6.75 -3.36 -3.03
C ARG A 126 -6.84 -1.86 -2.78
N THR A 127 -5.98 -1.31 -1.95
CA THR A 127 -5.89 0.11 -1.63
C THR A 127 -4.63 0.69 -2.26
N PRO A 128 -4.65 1.89 -2.83
CA PRO A 128 -3.46 2.47 -3.44
C PRO A 128 -2.39 2.74 -2.40
N THR A 129 -1.19 2.24 -2.65
CA THR A 129 0.02 2.51 -1.86
C THR A 129 0.95 3.49 -2.54
N GLN A 130 0.66 3.84 -3.79
CA GLN A 130 1.39 4.83 -4.56
C GLN A 130 0.42 5.86 -5.12
N GLN A 131 0.84 7.13 -5.11
CA GLN A 131 0.09 8.26 -5.64
C GLN A 131 1.05 9.20 -6.36
N VAL A 132 0.62 9.74 -7.49
CA VAL A 132 1.40 10.70 -8.29
C VAL A 132 0.94 12.11 -7.94
N ASN A 133 1.89 13.00 -7.63
CA ASN A 133 1.60 14.41 -7.41
C ASN A 133 1.59 15.21 -8.72
N GLU A 134 1.30 16.49 -8.64
CA GLU A 134 1.17 17.41 -9.78
C GLU A 134 2.49 17.61 -10.55
N ALA A 135 3.62 17.35 -9.91
CA ALA A 135 4.96 17.40 -10.52
C ALA A 135 5.38 16.08 -11.17
N GLY A 136 4.53 15.04 -11.11
CA GLY A 136 4.87 13.69 -11.58
C GLY A 136 5.79 12.93 -10.63
N GLU A 137 6.01 13.41 -9.41
CA GLU A 137 6.71 12.66 -8.37
C GLU A 137 5.74 11.66 -7.72
N ILE A 138 6.24 10.56 -7.19
CA ILE A 138 5.43 9.49 -6.61
C ILE A 138 5.63 9.47 -5.11
N TYR A 139 4.55 9.60 -4.35
CA TYR A 139 4.51 9.25 -2.95
C TYR A 139 4.18 7.76 -2.81
N GLN A 140 5.00 7.02 -2.09
CA GLN A 140 4.83 5.59 -1.85
C GLN A 140 4.77 5.31 -0.37
N MET A 141 3.68 4.68 0.05
CA MET A 141 3.53 4.17 1.42
C MET A 141 4.26 2.83 1.58
N VAL A 142 4.93 2.69 2.70
CA VAL A 142 5.56 1.46 3.16
C VAL A 142 5.11 1.21 4.61
N SER A 143 4.71 -0.02 4.90
CA SER A 143 4.30 -0.41 6.25
C SER A 143 4.94 -1.75 6.62
N ASN A 144 5.49 -1.84 7.84
CA ASN A 144 6.02 -3.09 8.37
C ASN A 144 5.03 -3.84 9.28
N GLY A 145 3.92 -3.21 9.64
CA GLY A 145 2.94 -3.76 10.59
C GLY A 145 1.58 -4.11 10.00
N GLY A 146 1.38 -3.94 8.69
CA GLY A 146 0.12 -4.26 8.03
C GLY A 146 0.11 -5.66 7.45
N ASN A 147 -0.80 -6.52 7.83
CA ASN A 147 -1.13 -7.84 7.25
C ASN A 147 0.04 -8.80 6.90
N THR A 148 1.24 -8.50 7.28
CA THR A 148 2.41 -9.36 7.04
C THR A 148 2.61 -10.41 8.13
N GLY A 149 1.68 -10.48 9.08
CA GLY A 149 1.65 -11.54 10.10
C GLY A 149 2.77 -11.50 11.13
N GLY A 150 3.57 -10.42 11.18
CA GLY A 150 4.86 -10.48 11.84
C GLY A 150 5.12 -9.52 12.99
N THR A 151 4.61 -8.32 13.00
CA THR A 151 4.93 -7.39 14.09
C THR A 151 3.76 -7.18 15.02
N SER A 152 3.93 -7.59 16.25
CA SER A 152 3.03 -7.25 17.33
C SER A 152 3.15 -5.76 17.67
N GLY A 153 2.04 -5.12 17.65
CA GLY A 153 1.62 -3.83 18.17
C GLY A 153 2.62 -2.69 18.28
N THR A 154 3.68 -2.84 19.04
CA THR A 154 4.54 -1.72 19.46
C THR A 154 5.55 -1.25 18.39
N ASP A 155 5.87 -2.07 17.42
CA ASP A 155 6.89 -1.76 16.39
C ASP A 155 6.31 -1.48 15.00
N SER A 156 4.97 -1.36 14.92
CA SER A 156 4.30 -1.06 13.66
C SER A 156 4.55 0.37 13.21
N LYS A 157 5.07 0.53 12.00
CA LYS A 157 5.44 1.82 11.40
C LYS A 157 4.84 1.98 10.02
N VAL A 158 4.43 3.20 9.72
CA VAL A 158 4.00 3.62 8.38
C VAL A 158 4.85 4.80 7.94
N SER A 159 5.52 4.64 6.82
CA SER A 159 6.30 5.71 6.21
C SER A 159 5.81 6.01 4.80
N ILE A 160 5.84 7.28 4.40
CA ILE A 160 5.74 7.67 3.00
C ILE A 160 7.15 8.08 2.53
N VAL A 161 7.62 7.44 1.49
CA VAL A 161 8.83 7.81 0.76
C VAL A 161 8.46 8.42 -0.58
N LYS A 162 9.39 9.15 -1.19
CA LYS A 162 9.14 9.82 -2.46
C LYS A 162 10.05 9.28 -3.55
N ILE A 163 9.50 9.07 -4.74
CA ILE A 163 10.27 8.75 -5.95
C ILE A 163 10.25 9.99 -6.85
N LYS A 164 11.44 10.44 -7.21
CA LYS A 164 11.69 11.59 -8.04
C LYS A 164 12.76 11.25 -9.09
N ASN A 165 12.54 11.64 -10.34
CA ASN A 165 13.47 11.34 -11.44
C ASN A 165 13.81 9.83 -11.55
N GLY A 166 12.86 8.95 -11.27
CA GLY A 166 13.04 7.51 -11.38
C GLY A 166 13.80 6.84 -10.24
N GLN A 167 14.14 7.55 -9.17
CA GLN A 167 14.85 7.05 -7.99
C GLN A 167 14.18 7.52 -6.71
N TYR A 168 14.41 6.83 -5.61
CA TYR A 168 13.98 7.32 -4.30
C TYR A 168 14.74 8.61 -3.93
N ASP A 169 14.00 9.60 -3.45
CA ASP A 169 14.55 10.83 -2.89
C ASP A 169 15.15 10.51 -1.50
N ALA A 170 16.47 10.51 -1.42
CA ALA A 170 17.20 10.17 -0.19
C ALA A 170 16.96 11.16 0.97
N THR A 171 16.35 12.31 0.70
CA THR A 171 16.09 13.37 1.68
C THR A 171 14.66 13.41 2.18
N TYR A 172 13.75 12.62 1.56
CA TYR A 172 12.32 12.67 1.88
C TYR A 172 11.85 11.41 2.60
N LYS A 173 11.35 11.60 3.81
CA LYS A 173 10.59 10.59 4.57
C LYS A 173 9.52 11.27 5.42
N TYR A 174 8.31 10.79 5.30
CA TYR A 174 7.21 11.12 6.19
C TYR A 174 6.95 9.89 7.09
N SER A 175 6.94 10.06 8.42
CA SER A 175 6.71 8.98 9.40
C SER A 175 5.38 9.23 10.10
N LEU A 176 4.35 8.47 9.74
CA LEU A 176 3.03 8.62 10.32
C LEU A 176 3.04 8.29 11.82
N ASP A 177 3.64 7.16 12.19
CA ASP A 177 3.77 6.71 13.57
C ASP A 177 4.55 7.71 14.43
N GLY A 178 5.64 8.27 13.88
CA GLY A 178 6.42 9.29 14.54
C GLY A 178 5.66 10.60 14.80
N LEU A 179 4.88 11.05 13.83
CA LEU A 179 4.08 12.27 13.94
C LEU A 179 2.85 12.09 14.84
N LEU A 180 2.22 10.91 14.83
CA LEU A 180 1.12 10.57 15.73
C LEU A 180 1.61 10.28 17.17
N GLY A 181 2.89 9.95 17.33
CA GLY A 181 3.45 9.52 18.61
C GLY A 181 3.00 8.13 19.06
N ASN A 182 2.44 7.31 18.15
CA ASN A 182 1.89 5.99 18.45
C ASN A 182 2.13 5.01 17.29
N PRO A 183 2.28 3.71 17.58
CA PRO A 183 2.37 2.67 16.56
C PRO A 183 1.14 2.68 15.64
N ALA A 184 1.40 2.61 14.35
CA ALA A 184 0.39 2.63 13.31
C ALA A 184 0.67 1.58 12.22
N ALA A 185 -0.38 1.02 11.64
CA ALA A 185 -0.30 0.21 10.43
C ALA A 185 -1.34 0.69 9.42
N SER A 186 -1.05 0.56 8.13
CA SER A 186 -1.99 0.91 7.08
C SER A 186 -1.80 0.03 5.86
N GLN A 187 -2.79 0.03 4.98
CA GLN A 187 -2.80 -0.73 3.74
C GLN A 187 -2.80 0.15 2.49
N GLY A 188 -2.92 1.46 2.65
CA GLY A 188 -2.90 2.43 1.57
C GLY A 188 -3.33 3.81 2.01
N PHE A 189 -3.27 4.77 1.10
CA PHE A 189 -3.64 6.15 1.35
C PHE A 189 -4.23 6.80 0.09
N PHE A 190 -4.89 7.94 0.27
CA PHE A 190 -5.59 8.67 -0.78
C PHE A 190 -5.03 10.09 -0.89
N TYR A 191 -4.43 10.40 -2.03
CA TYR A 191 -3.92 11.74 -2.32
C TYR A 191 -5.05 12.67 -2.75
N ALA A 192 -5.12 13.83 -2.12
CA ALA A 192 -6.18 14.81 -2.36
C ALA A 192 -5.71 16.06 -3.13
N GLY A 193 -4.44 16.11 -3.51
CA GLY A 193 -3.83 17.23 -4.22
C GLY A 193 -3.03 18.16 -3.31
N ASN A 194 -2.13 18.95 -3.89
CA ASN A 194 -1.31 19.95 -3.21
C ASN A 194 -0.54 19.42 -1.98
N GLY A 195 -0.07 18.17 -2.04
CA GLY A 195 0.64 17.52 -0.94
C GLY A 195 -0.26 17.02 0.19
N ILE A 196 -1.58 17.19 0.09
CA ILE A 196 -2.52 16.70 1.09
C ILE A 196 -2.95 15.27 0.75
N ALA A 197 -2.97 14.42 1.76
CA ALA A 197 -3.44 13.04 1.63
C ALA A 197 -4.21 12.61 2.88
N TYR A 198 -5.00 11.54 2.73
CA TYR A 198 -5.75 10.91 3.81
C TYR A 198 -5.35 9.45 3.92
N ILE A 199 -5.17 8.98 5.14
CA ILE A 199 -4.76 7.62 5.43
C ILE A 199 -5.64 6.96 6.47
N PRO A 200 -6.40 5.91 6.10
CA PRO A 200 -6.96 4.99 7.08
C PRO A 200 -5.81 4.23 7.75
N TYR A 201 -5.80 4.18 9.07
CA TYR A 201 -4.72 3.52 9.79
C TYR A 201 -5.22 2.77 11.03
N GLU A 202 -4.56 1.69 11.35
CA GLU A 202 -4.82 0.86 12.52
C GLU A 202 -4.13 1.46 13.75
N LYS A 203 -4.90 1.76 14.81
CA LYS A 203 -4.42 2.34 16.08
C LYS A 203 -3.86 1.22 16.96
N LYS A 204 -2.65 0.76 16.66
CA LYS A 204 -2.02 -0.43 17.31
C LYS A 204 -1.83 -0.30 18.82
N HIS A 205 -1.86 0.91 19.35
CA HIS A 205 -1.73 1.18 20.78
C HIS A 205 -3.06 1.03 21.56
N LEU A 206 -4.19 0.90 20.86
CA LEU A 206 -5.50 0.76 21.50
C LEU A 206 -5.89 -0.71 21.71
N PRO A 207 -6.76 -0.99 22.70
CA PRO A 207 -7.31 -2.33 22.89
C PRO A 207 -7.98 -2.85 21.63
N GLN A 208 -7.87 -4.15 21.38
CA GLN A 208 -8.51 -4.79 20.24
C GLN A 208 -10.02 -4.80 20.40
N ILE A 209 -10.72 -4.61 19.29
CA ILE A 209 -12.17 -4.76 19.16
C ILE A 209 -12.50 -6.06 18.42
N GLN A 210 -13.63 -6.65 18.73
CA GLN A 210 -14.12 -7.82 17.98
C GLN A 210 -14.63 -7.33 16.61
N ILE A 211 -14.08 -7.90 15.54
CA ILE A 211 -14.38 -7.54 14.15
C ILE A 211 -15.25 -8.58 13.43
N GLY A 212 -15.60 -9.66 14.09
CA GLY A 212 -16.40 -10.73 13.52
C GLY A 212 -16.08 -12.08 14.16
N VAL A 213 -16.38 -13.13 13.41
CA VAL A 213 -16.04 -14.52 13.76
C VAL A 213 -15.30 -15.18 12.59
N ASN A 214 -14.38 -16.06 12.89
CA ASN A 214 -13.67 -16.85 11.90
C ASN A 214 -14.56 -17.99 11.34
N PRO A 215 -14.13 -18.73 10.30
CA PRO A 215 -14.89 -19.86 9.77
C PRO A 215 -15.17 -20.98 10.77
N GLN A 216 -14.45 -21.03 11.89
CA GLN A 216 -14.64 -21.98 12.98
C GLN A 216 -15.60 -21.45 14.07
N GLY A 217 -16.21 -20.26 13.85
CA GLY A 217 -17.13 -19.64 14.80
C GLY A 217 -16.47 -18.94 15.99
N GLN A 218 -15.15 -18.79 15.99
CA GLN A 218 -14.42 -18.13 17.07
C GLN A 218 -14.31 -16.63 16.82
N PRO A 219 -14.37 -15.77 17.86
CA PRO A 219 -14.22 -14.34 17.71
C PRO A 219 -12.88 -13.97 17.06
N SER A 220 -12.93 -13.03 16.10
CA SER A 220 -11.76 -12.41 15.50
C SER A 220 -11.62 -10.98 16.02
N TYR A 221 -10.39 -10.59 16.32
CA TYR A 221 -10.08 -9.28 16.90
C TYR A 221 -9.07 -8.52 16.06
N SER A 222 -9.17 -7.20 16.08
CA SER A 222 -8.19 -6.27 15.47
C SER A 222 -8.12 -5.00 16.30
N ALA A 223 -7.02 -4.26 16.23
CA ALA A 223 -7.01 -2.91 16.76
C ALA A 223 -8.02 -2.05 15.98
N PRO A 224 -8.68 -1.06 16.63
CA PRO A 224 -9.57 -0.15 15.94
C PRO A 224 -8.81 0.72 14.94
N TRP A 225 -9.51 1.14 13.90
CA TRP A 225 -8.95 2.02 12.88
C TRP A 225 -9.34 3.48 13.12
N GLY A 226 -8.53 4.38 12.60
CA GLY A 226 -8.77 5.80 12.50
C GLY A 226 -8.54 6.30 11.09
N LEU A 227 -8.68 7.60 10.93
CA LEU A 227 -8.38 8.32 9.70
C LEU A 227 -7.51 9.52 10.04
N ALA A 228 -6.43 9.74 9.33
CA ALA A 228 -5.59 10.91 9.49
C ALA A 228 -5.49 11.70 8.19
N ARG A 229 -5.43 13.03 8.31
CA ARG A 229 -5.04 13.96 7.24
C ARG A 229 -3.54 14.20 7.33
N MET A 230 -2.84 13.94 6.27
CA MET A 230 -1.40 14.15 6.14
C MET A 230 -1.12 15.38 5.29
N ASP A 231 -0.20 16.22 5.70
CA ASP A 231 0.44 17.22 4.85
C ASP A 231 1.85 16.72 4.54
N LEU A 232 2.01 16.19 3.35
CA LEU A 232 3.24 15.53 2.89
C LEU A 232 4.35 16.54 2.54
N ILE A 233 4.00 17.82 2.38
CA ILE A 233 4.97 18.90 2.11
C ILE A 233 5.52 19.46 3.43
N ASN A 234 4.61 19.78 4.36
CA ASN A 234 4.98 20.40 5.63
C ASN A 234 5.31 19.37 6.72
N ASN A 235 5.19 18.07 6.43
CA ASN A 235 5.47 16.96 7.34
C ASN A 235 4.66 17.07 8.64
N THR A 236 3.34 17.27 8.50
CA THR A 236 2.40 17.36 9.63
C THR A 236 1.24 16.36 9.47
N VAL A 237 0.59 16.04 10.58
CA VAL A 237 -0.56 15.13 10.63
C VAL A 237 -1.65 15.70 11.52
N VAL A 238 -2.90 15.43 11.14
CA VAL A 238 -4.08 15.64 11.98
C VAL A 238 -4.81 14.32 12.10
N ASP A 239 -4.91 13.76 13.30
CA ASP A 239 -5.79 12.62 13.58
C ASP A 239 -7.25 13.15 13.57
N LEU A 240 -8.07 12.57 12.69
CA LEU A 240 -9.41 13.07 12.43
C LEU A 240 -10.42 12.47 13.41
N ASN A 241 -11.39 13.27 13.80
CA ASN A 241 -12.51 12.83 14.63
C ASN A 241 -13.45 11.98 13.77
N VAL A 242 -13.33 10.68 13.90
CA VAL A 242 -14.15 9.66 13.22
C VAL A 242 -14.80 8.76 14.27
N PRO A 243 -15.89 8.04 13.92
CA PRO A 243 -16.54 7.12 14.86
C PRO A 243 -15.57 6.10 15.47
N ASP A 244 -15.82 5.74 16.71
CA ASP A 244 -15.15 4.61 17.35
C ASP A 244 -15.56 3.28 16.73
N GLY A 245 -14.74 2.24 16.92
CA GLY A 245 -15.06 0.89 16.48
C GLY A 245 -14.95 0.68 14.97
N LEU A 246 -14.22 1.52 14.25
CA LEU A 246 -13.94 1.32 12.83
C LEU A 246 -12.98 0.15 12.62
N TRP A 247 -13.24 -0.61 11.57
CA TRP A 247 -12.32 -1.59 11.00
C TRP A 247 -12.25 -1.39 9.50
N LEU A 248 -11.35 -0.52 9.07
CA LEU A 248 -11.18 -0.11 7.67
C LEU A 248 -10.23 -1.08 6.99
N THR A 249 -10.78 -1.97 6.19
CA THR A 249 -10.02 -2.98 5.48
C THR A 249 -9.35 -2.42 4.23
N GLN A 250 -8.53 -3.24 3.58
CA GLN A 250 -7.93 -2.95 2.28
C GLN A 250 -8.96 -2.73 1.13
N TRP A 251 -10.24 -2.79 1.40
CA TRP A 251 -11.32 -2.48 0.45
C TRP A 251 -11.81 -1.04 0.55
N GLN A 252 -11.24 -0.25 1.45
CA GLN A 252 -11.64 1.14 1.62
C GLN A 252 -11.42 1.93 0.34
N THR A 253 -12.43 2.71 -0.05
CA THR A 253 -12.37 3.66 -1.16
C THR A 253 -12.76 5.05 -0.71
N SER A 254 -12.36 6.05 -1.48
CA SER A 254 -12.67 7.46 -1.23
C SER A 254 -12.79 8.21 -2.56
N VAL A 255 -13.33 9.42 -2.47
CA VAL A 255 -13.42 10.34 -3.62
C VAL A 255 -12.97 11.72 -3.19
N VAL A 256 -12.20 12.39 -4.04
CA VAL A 256 -11.88 13.82 -3.91
C VAL A 256 -12.62 14.59 -5.01
N LYS A 257 -13.45 15.54 -4.61
CA LYS A 257 -14.22 16.36 -5.57
C LYS A 257 -14.47 17.76 -4.99
N ASN A 258 -14.23 18.78 -5.78
CA ASN A 258 -14.49 20.19 -5.38
C ASN A 258 -13.83 20.60 -4.05
N GLY A 259 -12.57 20.20 -3.83
CA GLY A 259 -11.82 20.52 -2.62
C GLY A 259 -12.29 19.80 -1.36
N LYS A 260 -13.14 18.79 -1.51
CA LYS A 260 -13.60 17.93 -0.40
C LYS A 260 -13.18 16.48 -0.61
N PHE A 261 -12.79 15.83 0.47
CA PHE A 261 -12.51 14.40 0.56
C PHE A 261 -13.72 13.69 1.16
N TYR A 262 -14.22 12.67 0.48
CA TYR A 262 -15.41 11.89 0.87
C TYR A 262 -14.98 10.46 1.14
N ILE A 263 -15.46 9.91 2.26
CA ILE A 263 -15.18 8.53 2.67
C ILE A 263 -16.39 7.95 3.40
N ALA A 264 -16.72 6.68 3.12
CA ALA A 264 -17.72 5.94 3.88
C ALA A 264 -17.07 5.34 5.13
N LEU A 265 -17.62 5.61 6.31
CA LEU A 265 -17.15 5.07 7.57
C LEU A 265 -18.30 4.34 8.27
N SER A 266 -18.10 3.03 8.51
CA SER A 266 -19.06 2.16 9.20
C SER A 266 -18.37 1.51 10.40
N PRO A 267 -18.79 1.82 11.64
CA PRO A 267 -18.34 1.03 12.79
C PRO A 267 -18.76 -0.44 12.65
N VAL A 268 -17.99 -1.34 13.24
CA VAL A 268 -18.24 -2.79 13.15
C VAL A 268 -19.67 -3.12 13.60
N GLY A 269 -20.41 -3.82 12.74
CA GLY A 269 -21.79 -4.24 13.00
C GLY A 269 -22.83 -3.12 12.94
N GLN A 270 -22.48 -1.93 12.48
CA GLN A 270 -23.39 -0.77 12.41
C GLN A 270 -23.47 -0.23 10.98
N ALA A 271 -24.59 0.43 10.67
CA ALA A 271 -24.70 1.25 9.47
C ALA A 271 -23.73 2.45 9.56
N GLY A 272 -23.19 2.83 8.42
CA GLY A 272 -22.24 3.93 8.33
C GLY A 272 -22.82 5.17 7.69
N HIS A 273 -21.97 6.17 7.55
CA HIS A 273 -22.27 7.42 6.87
C HIS A 273 -21.12 7.81 5.95
N ILE A 274 -21.40 8.68 4.98
CA ILE A 274 -20.37 9.36 4.20
C ILE A 274 -19.92 10.58 5.02
N TYR A 275 -18.65 10.60 5.35
CA TYR A 275 -17.98 11.74 5.97
C TYR A 275 -17.31 12.59 4.91
N THR A 276 -17.35 13.90 5.13
CA THR A 276 -16.73 14.89 4.24
C THR A 276 -15.73 15.74 5.00
N PHE A 277 -14.53 15.87 4.48
CA PHE A 277 -13.49 16.73 5.04
C PHE A 277 -13.06 17.76 4.00
N ASP A 278 -12.94 19.02 4.38
CA ASP A 278 -12.35 20.05 3.52
C ASP A 278 -10.85 19.83 3.42
N VAL A 279 -10.35 19.66 2.19
CA VAL A 279 -8.93 19.37 1.93
C VAL A 279 -8.02 20.50 2.43
N ASN A 280 -8.50 21.74 2.42
CA ASN A 280 -7.73 22.92 2.84
C ASN A 280 -7.82 23.20 4.34
N SER A 281 -8.68 22.46 5.07
CA SER A 281 -8.85 22.66 6.52
C SER A 281 -7.92 21.76 7.31
N THR A 282 -7.39 22.27 8.43
CA THR A 282 -6.67 21.50 9.45
C THR A 282 -7.58 21.11 10.62
N SER A 283 -8.89 21.39 10.53
CA SER A 283 -9.85 20.92 11.52
C SER A 283 -9.87 19.39 11.57
N PRO A 284 -9.85 18.78 12.76
CA PRO A 284 -10.04 17.34 12.88
C PRO A 284 -11.48 16.90 12.61
N ASN A 285 -12.44 17.82 12.55
CA ASN A 285 -13.85 17.52 12.40
C ASN A 285 -14.24 17.50 10.92
N GLY A 286 -14.87 16.41 10.52
CA GLY A 286 -15.57 16.30 9.25
C GLY A 286 -17.05 16.64 9.38
N GLU A 287 -17.69 16.84 8.24
CA GLU A 287 -19.15 16.98 8.14
C GLU A 287 -19.77 15.58 7.93
N LEU A 288 -20.80 15.27 8.72
CA LEU A 288 -21.59 14.07 8.53
C LEU A 288 -22.54 14.28 7.35
N GLY A 289 -22.41 13.45 6.31
CA GLY A 289 -23.32 13.48 5.18
C GLY A 289 -24.72 12.97 5.54
N ALA A 290 -25.73 13.50 4.85
CA ALA A 290 -27.13 13.09 5.03
C ALA A 290 -27.39 11.64 4.56
N ALA A 291 -26.56 11.14 3.63
CA ALA A 291 -26.70 9.77 3.12
C ALA A 291 -26.18 8.75 4.15
N THR A 292 -27.02 7.78 4.47
CA THR A 292 -26.67 6.64 5.32
C THR A 292 -26.21 5.47 4.43
N VAL A 293 -25.15 4.82 4.82
CA VAL A 293 -24.72 3.57 4.22
C VAL A 293 -25.49 2.44 4.88
N ALA A 294 -26.52 1.90 4.18
CA ALA A 294 -27.57 1.02 4.72
C ALA A 294 -27.07 -0.39 4.94
N GLY A 295 -26.03 -0.77 5.29
CA GLY A 295 -25.51 -2.11 5.60
C GLY A 295 -24.29 -2.00 6.51
N ALA A 296 -24.18 -2.90 7.43
CA ALA A 296 -22.98 -2.99 8.23
C ALA A 296 -21.76 -3.29 7.31
N ASP A 297 -20.62 -2.72 7.65
CA ASP A 297 -19.34 -2.97 6.96
C ASP A 297 -19.31 -2.60 5.46
N GLN A 298 -20.04 -1.54 5.09
CA GLN A 298 -20.05 -1.01 3.72
C GLN A 298 -19.08 0.16 3.57
N TYR A 299 -18.12 0.04 2.66
CA TYR A 299 -17.00 0.99 2.53
C TYR A 299 -16.82 1.57 1.13
N PHE A 300 -17.56 1.06 0.15
CA PHE A 300 -17.40 1.49 -1.23
C PHE A 300 -18.37 2.60 -1.56
N ILE A 301 -17.85 3.72 -2.03
CA ILE A 301 -18.64 4.85 -2.52
C ILE A 301 -18.15 5.28 -3.90
N GLY A 302 -19.08 5.78 -4.73
CA GLY A 302 -18.79 6.47 -5.98
C GLY A 302 -19.55 7.78 -6.01
N ILE A 303 -18.87 8.86 -6.41
CA ILE A 303 -19.47 10.19 -6.61
C ILE A 303 -19.17 10.62 -8.04
N TYR A 304 -20.21 10.85 -8.82
CA TYR A 304 -20.15 11.17 -10.25
C TYR A 304 -20.45 12.64 -10.52
#